data_44d04b409803cb3568fe839f791b6ff8
#
_entry.id   44d04b409803cb3568fe839f791b6ff8
#
_cell.length_a   1.000
_cell.length_b   1.000
_cell.length_c   1.000
_cell.angle_alpha   90.00
_cell.angle_beta   90.00
_cell.angle_gamma   90.00
#
_symmetry.space_group_name_H-M   'P 1'
#
loop_
_entity.id
_entity.type
_entity.pdbx_description
1 polymer ?
#
loop_
_entity_poly.entity_id
_entity_poly.type
_entity_poly.pdbx_seq_one_letter_code
_entity_poly.pdbx_strand_id
1 'polypeptide(L)'
;MEKVIELKNVDKHFGTNHVLNKISLTINSGQLVGLIGPSGAGKSTLIAAMLGMLRLDGGQVRLLNSDMPNRSALQNIGYMAQNDALYGNLTGLENLSFFGKLMGLSRSVLTDKIHLVSQTVDLQDHLDLRVSQYSGGMKRRLSLAIALLSDAPLLILDEPTVGIDPELRIKIWQELDKLHQQGKTVLITTNVMSEIETVDRLLMLRDGHIIADNTPTFLEKQYQVTNIESVFIKAGERYENNSHI
;
A
#
# COMPACT_ATOMS: atom_id res chain seq x y z
N MET A 1 11.15 -11.97 14.86
CA MET A 1 9.92 -11.40 14.31
C MET A 1 9.46 -12.26 13.13
N GLU A 2 8.17 -12.50 13.00
CA GLU A 2 7.61 -13.26 11.89
C GLU A 2 7.66 -12.44 10.59
N LYS A 3 8.06 -13.08 9.48
CA LYS A 3 8.11 -12.43 8.16
C LYS A 3 6.74 -12.52 7.51
N VAL A 4 6.16 -11.39 7.14
CA VAL A 4 4.86 -11.35 6.45
C VAL A 4 4.99 -11.12 4.94
N ILE A 5 6.07 -10.45 4.50
CA ILE A 5 6.43 -10.30 3.08
C ILE A 5 7.90 -10.69 2.93
N GLU A 6 8.19 -11.60 2.02
CA GLU A 6 9.57 -11.97 1.66
C GLU A 6 9.69 -12.02 0.13
N LEU A 7 10.58 -11.21 -0.41
CA LEU A 7 10.97 -11.20 -1.81
C LEU A 7 12.42 -11.65 -1.93
N LYS A 8 12.71 -12.54 -2.88
CA LYS A 8 14.07 -13.02 -3.18
C LYS A 8 14.36 -12.88 -4.67
N ASN A 9 15.26 -11.96 -5.01
CA ASN A 9 15.73 -11.71 -6.38
C ASN A 9 14.57 -11.53 -7.38
N VAL A 10 13.53 -10.80 -6.98
CA VAL A 10 12.33 -10.56 -7.80
C VAL A 10 12.73 -9.73 -9.02
N ASP A 11 12.46 -10.29 -10.19
CA ASP A 11 12.85 -9.73 -11.48
C ASP A 11 11.62 -9.61 -12.39
N LYS A 12 11.47 -8.45 -13.08
CA LYS A 12 10.35 -8.22 -13.98
C LYS A 12 10.68 -7.28 -15.13
N HIS A 13 10.41 -7.76 -16.34
CA HIS A 13 10.50 -6.99 -17.57
C HIS A 13 9.11 -6.82 -18.21
N PHE A 14 8.92 -5.69 -18.89
CA PHE A 14 7.84 -5.48 -19.85
C PHE A 14 8.45 -5.08 -21.20
N GLY A 15 8.51 -6.03 -22.11
CA GLY A 15 9.28 -5.87 -23.34
C GLY A 15 10.76 -5.67 -23.04
N THR A 16 11.33 -4.57 -23.50
CA THR A 16 12.72 -4.19 -23.22
C THR A 16 12.92 -3.42 -21.91
N ASN A 17 11.83 -3.02 -21.24
CA ASN A 17 11.90 -2.24 -20.01
C ASN A 17 12.06 -3.15 -18.78
N HIS A 18 13.17 -3.03 -18.06
CA HIS A 18 13.47 -3.74 -16.82
C HIS A 18 12.90 -2.98 -15.63
N VAL A 19 11.71 -3.37 -15.17
CA VAL A 19 10.92 -2.60 -14.17
C VAL A 19 11.24 -2.99 -12.74
N LEU A 20 11.57 -4.27 -12.47
CA LEU A 20 12.06 -4.73 -11.16
C LEU A 20 13.35 -5.51 -11.38
N ASN A 21 14.43 -5.08 -10.73
CA ASN A 21 15.76 -5.65 -10.95
C ASN A 21 16.25 -6.35 -9.68
N LYS A 22 16.05 -7.68 -9.63
CA LYS A 22 16.51 -8.59 -8.57
C LYS A 22 16.22 -8.09 -7.15
N ILE A 23 15.02 -7.52 -6.94
CA ILE A 23 14.63 -6.98 -5.64
C ILE A 23 14.57 -8.09 -4.60
N SER A 24 15.29 -7.89 -3.50
CA SER A 24 15.22 -8.73 -2.32
C SER A 24 14.91 -7.87 -1.11
N LEU A 25 13.80 -8.17 -0.42
CA LEU A 25 13.39 -7.46 0.77
C LEU A 25 12.54 -8.35 1.67
N THR A 26 12.48 -8.02 2.95
CA THR A 26 11.64 -8.71 3.94
C THR A 26 10.92 -7.66 4.78
N ILE A 27 9.59 -7.80 4.97
CA ILE A 27 8.82 -7.00 5.93
C ILE A 27 8.33 -7.94 7.03
N ASN A 28 8.53 -7.52 8.28
CA ASN A 28 8.12 -8.30 9.44
C ASN A 28 6.71 -7.91 9.91
N SER A 29 6.08 -8.81 10.67
CA SER A 29 4.79 -8.57 11.31
C SER A 29 4.82 -7.34 12.20
N GLY A 30 3.75 -6.55 12.16
CA GLY A 30 3.56 -5.37 12.99
C GLY A 30 4.40 -4.16 12.58
N GLN A 31 4.90 -4.08 11.34
CA GLN A 31 5.59 -2.90 10.82
C GLN A 31 4.64 -2.01 10.01
N LEU A 32 4.78 -0.70 10.19
CA LEU A 32 4.25 0.32 9.28
C LEU A 32 5.36 0.73 8.30
N VAL A 33 5.22 0.35 7.03
CA VAL A 33 6.26 0.51 6.01
C VAL A 33 5.79 1.46 4.92
N GLY A 34 6.57 2.51 4.67
CA GLY A 34 6.40 3.41 3.52
C GLY A 34 7.24 2.94 2.32
N LEU A 35 6.66 2.88 1.15
CA LEU A 35 7.36 2.65 -0.12
C LEU A 35 7.20 3.88 -1.02
N ILE A 36 8.28 4.60 -1.23
CA ILE A 36 8.30 5.80 -2.07
C ILE A 36 9.19 5.61 -3.30
N GLY A 37 8.96 6.46 -4.28
CA GLY A 37 9.70 6.50 -5.53
C GLY A 37 8.97 7.35 -6.56
N PRO A 38 9.65 7.81 -7.62
CA PRO A 38 9.03 8.62 -8.66
C PRO A 38 7.94 7.83 -9.40
N SER A 39 7.15 8.54 -10.20
CA SER A 39 6.24 7.87 -11.13
C SER A 39 7.04 6.99 -12.08
N GLY A 40 6.57 5.77 -12.31
CA GLY A 40 7.28 4.81 -13.16
C GLY A 40 8.42 4.03 -12.47
N ALA A 41 8.76 4.29 -11.21
CA ALA A 41 9.83 3.57 -10.49
C ALA A 41 9.56 2.06 -10.29
N GLY A 42 8.31 1.60 -10.51
CA GLY A 42 7.94 0.20 -10.35
C GLY A 42 7.16 -0.11 -9.07
N LYS A 43 6.69 0.88 -8.28
CA LYS A 43 5.95 0.67 -7.01
C LYS A 43 4.74 -0.24 -7.18
N SER A 44 3.81 0.11 -8.06
CA SER A 44 2.59 -0.70 -8.30
C SER A 44 2.94 -2.06 -8.93
N THR A 45 4.01 -2.14 -9.73
CA THR A 45 4.53 -3.42 -10.26
C THR A 45 5.06 -4.29 -9.13
N LEU A 46 5.78 -3.70 -8.17
CA LEU A 46 6.29 -4.42 -7.01
C LEU A 46 5.15 -4.95 -6.13
N ILE A 47 4.11 -4.13 -5.89
CA ILE A 47 2.88 -4.58 -5.20
C ILE A 47 2.20 -5.71 -5.98
N ALA A 48 2.02 -5.57 -7.29
CA ALA A 48 1.42 -6.61 -8.12
C ALA A 48 2.25 -7.92 -8.10
N ALA A 49 3.58 -7.81 -8.06
CA ALA A 49 4.48 -8.94 -7.86
C ALA A 49 4.27 -9.60 -6.49
N MET A 50 4.22 -8.82 -5.41
CA MET A 50 3.94 -9.30 -4.05
C MET A 50 2.62 -10.08 -4.00
N LEU A 51 1.57 -9.55 -4.60
CA LEU A 51 0.24 -10.17 -4.60
C LEU A 51 0.10 -11.35 -5.58
N GLY A 52 1.15 -11.68 -6.35
CA GLY A 52 1.10 -12.73 -7.36
C GLY A 52 0.16 -12.42 -8.54
N MET A 53 -0.13 -11.13 -8.78
CA MET A 53 -1.01 -10.65 -9.85
C MET A 53 -0.30 -10.60 -11.21
N LEU A 54 1.01 -10.78 -11.25
CA LEU A 54 1.79 -10.83 -12.46
C LEU A 54 2.80 -12.00 -12.43
N ARG A 55 3.14 -12.51 -13.62
CA ARG A 55 4.19 -13.51 -13.76
C ARG A 55 5.55 -12.83 -13.65
N LEU A 56 6.39 -13.32 -12.74
CA LEU A 56 7.77 -12.91 -12.58
C LEU A 56 8.64 -13.50 -13.70
N ASP A 57 9.71 -12.79 -14.06
CA ASP A 57 10.74 -13.30 -14.98
C ASP A 57 11.87 -13.99 -14.20
N GLY A 58 12.00 -13.68 -12.89
CA GLY A 58 12.91 -14.33 -11.96
C GLY A 58 12.54 -14.10 -10.50
N GLY A 59 13.14 -14.88 -9.62
CA GLY A 59 12.95 -14.76 -8.18
C GLY A 59 11.67 -15.42 -7.66
N GLN A 60 11.36 -15.13 -6.41
CA GLN A 60 10.18 -15.70 -5.72
C GLN A 60 9.64 -14.71 -4.68
N VAL A 61 8.35 -14.85 -4.40
CA VAL A 61 7.62 -14.05 -3.41
C VAL A 61 6.90 -14.97 -2.44
N ARG A 62 6.97 -14.66 -1.14
CA ARG A 62 6.16 -15.28 -0.09
C ARG A 62 5.40 -14.21 0.65
N LEU A 63 4.11 -14.44 0.86
CA LEU A 63 3.24 -13.63 1.72
C LEU A 63 2.62 -14.51 2.79
N LEU A 64 2.64 -14.06 4.05
CA LEU A 64 2.04 -14.77 5.19
C LEU A 64 2.44 -16.26 5.19
N ASN A 65 3.73 -16.54 5.01
CA ASN A 65 4.33 -17.88 4.93
C ASN A 65 3.89 -18.74 3.72
N SER A 66 3.19 -18.18 2.75
CA SER A 66 2.73 -18.88 1.54
C SER A 66 3.48 -18.38 0.30
N ASP A 67 3.92 -19.30 -0.55
CA ASP A 67 4.51 -18.94 -1.85
C ASP A 67 3.43 -18.37 -2.78
N MET A 68 3.75 -17.27 -3.47
CA MET A 68 2.82 -16.59 -4.38
C MET A 68 3.01 -17.05 -5.84
N PRO A 69 1.92 -17.13 -6.62
CA PRO A 69 0.54 -16.76 -6.30
C PRO A 69 -0.20 -17.79 -5.43
N ASN A 70 -0.90 -17.33 -4.41
CA ASN A 70 -1.69 -18.17 -3.52
C ASN A 70 -3.03 -17.51 -3.15
N ARG A 71 -4.14 -18.07 -3.61
CA ARG A 71 -5.48 -17.50 -3.40
C ARG A 71 -5.90 -17.46 -1.92
N SER A 72 -5.51 -18.46 -1.14
CA SER A 72 -5.84 -18.50 0.30
C SER A 72 -5.07 -17.43 1.10
N ALA A 73 -3.82 -17.15 0.73
CA ALA A 73 -3.05 -16.07 1.34
C ALA A 73 -3.70 -14.70 1.09
N LEU A 74 -4.25 -14.48 -0.13
CA LEU A 74 -4.90 -13.21 -0.48
C LEU A 74 -6.16 -12.90 0.34
N GLN A 75 -6.83 -13.91 0.90
CA GLN A 75 -7.98 -13.71 1.80
C GLN A 75 -7.60 -13.02 3.13
N ASN A 76 -6.31 -13.08 3.50
CA ASN A 76 -5.76 -12.47 4.71
C ASN A 76 -5.02 -11.16 4.41
N ILE A 77 -5.34 -10.50 3.30
CA ILE A 77 -4.74 -9.24 2.88
C ILE A 77 -5.84 -8.22 2.58
N GLY A 78 -5.78 -7.07 3.24
CA GLY A 78 -6.54 -5.89 2.82
C GLY A 78 -5.76 -5.18 1.72
N TYR A 79 -6.31 -5.10 0.53
CA TYR A 79 -5.63 -4.47 -0.60
C TYR A 79 -6.43 -3.32 -1.19
N MET A 80 -5.78 -2.20 -1.35
CA MET A 80 -6.27 -1.05 -2.12
C MET A 80 -5.36 -0.82 -3.31
N ALA A 81 -5.89 -1.00 -4.51
CA ALA A 81 -5.17 -0.76 -5.76
C ALA A 81 -5.10 0.74 -6.11
N GLN A 82 -4.15 1.12 -6.98
CA GLN A 82 -4.07 2.47 -7.53
C GLN A 82 -5.32 2.84 -8.33
N ASN A 83 -5.87 1.91 -9.10
CA ASN A 83 -7.13 2.09 -9.82
C ASN A 83 -8.30 1.54 -9.01
N ASP A 84 -9.36 2.32 -8.90
CA ASP A 84 -10.55 1.95 -8.13
C ASP A 84 -11.32 0.80 -8.81
N ALA A 85 -11.36 -0.36 -8.17
CA ALA A 85 -12.12 -1.53 -8.62
C ALA A 85 -13.55 -1.51 -8.05
N LEU A 86 -14.33 -0.49 -8.41
CA LEU A 86 -15.67 -0.24 -7.88
C LEU A 86 -16.77 -0.55 -8.91
N TYR A 87 -17.91 -1.02 -8.43
CA TYR A 87 -19.10 -1.22 -9.24
C TYR A 87 -19.89 0.10 -9.34
N GLY A 88 -19.77 0.80 -10.46
CA GLY A 88 -20.37 2.11 -10.68
C GLY A 88 -21.90 2.12 -10.61
N ASN A 89 -22.56 1.02 -10.97
CA ASN A 89 -24.02 0.88 -10.94
C ASN A 89 -24.59 0.57 -9.56
N LEU A 90 -23.75 0.18 -8.61
CA LEU A 90 -24.08 -0.04 -7.21
C LEU A 90 -23.91 1.24 -6.40
N THR A 91 -24.61 1.35 -5.27
CA THR A 91 -24.38 2.40 -4.27
C THR A 91 -23.08 2.16 -3.50
N GLY A 92 -22.63 3.15 -2.72
CA GLY A 92 -21.51 2.99 -1.79
C GLY A 92 -21.75 1.85 -0.79
N LEU A 93 -22.95 1.81 -0.20
CA LEU A 93 -23.37 0.78 0.73
C LEU A 93 -23.39 -0.62 0.09
N GLU A 94 -23.90 -0.72 -1.14
CA GLU A 94 -23.93 -1.98 -1.88
C GLU A 94 -22.52 -2.47 -2.24
N ASN A 95 -21.59 -1.57 -2.62
CA ASN A 95 -20.18 -1.90 -2.83
C ASN A 95 -19.56 -2.46 -1.55
N LEU A 96 -19.66 -1.73 -0.42
CA LEU A 96 -19.13 -2.19 0.87
C LEU A 96 -19.73 -3.53 1.27
N SER A 97 -21.05 -3.70 1.10
CA SER A 97 -21.75 -4.96 1.40
C SER A 97 -21.30 -6.11 0.52
N PHE A 98 -21.09 -5.87 -0.77
CA PHE A 98 -20.61 -6.88 -1.72
C PHE A 98 -19.21 -7.37 -1.35
N PHE A 99 -18.26 -6.44 -1.19
CA PHE A 99 -16.88 -6.80 -0.86
C PHE A 99 -16.76 -7.42 0.53
N GLY A 100 -17.48 -6.92 1.54
CA GLY A 100 -17.46 -7.52 2.87
C GLY A 100 -18.01 -8.96 2.89
N LYS A 101 -19.06 -9.26 2.13
CA LYS A 101 -19.55 -10.64 1.94
C LYS A 101 -18.53 -11.51 1.21
N LEU A 102 -17.87 -10.97 0.18
CA LEU A 102 -16.79 -11.66 -0.55
C LEU A 102 -15.62 -12.02 0.38
N MET A 103 -15.33 -11.16 1.36
CA MET A 103 -14.33 -11.41 2.42
C MET A 103 -14.83 -12.38 3.51
N GLY A 104 -16.07 -12.86 3.43
CA GLY A 104 -16.64 -13.83 4.38
C GLY A 104 -17.16 -13.20 5.69
N LEU A 105 -17.34 -11.88 5.75
CA LEU A 105 -17.87 -11.22 6.94
C LEU A 105 -19.35 -11.60 7.18
N SER A 106 -19.69 -11.95 8.43
CA SER A 106 -21.07 -12.18 8.82
C SER A 106 -21.89 -10.87 8.78
N ARG A 107 -23.21 -10.98 8.65
CA ARG A 107 -24.09 -9.81 8.49
C ARG A 107 -23.94 -8.80 9.63
N SER A 108 -23.87 -9.27 10.89
CA SER A 108 -23.72 -8.39 12.05
C SER A 108 -22.38 -7.64 12.04
N VAL A 109 -21.28 -8.39 11.89
CA VAL A 109 -19.93 -7.82 11.81
C VAL A 109 -19.78 -6.85 10.64
N LEU A 110 -20.38 -7.19 9.49
CA LEU A 110 -20.34 -6.32 8.30
C LEU A 110 -21.04 -4.98 8.54
N THR A 111 -22.22 -4.97 9.19
CA THR A 111 -22.94 -3.74 9.48
C THR A 111 -22.09 -2.80 10.34
N ASP A 112 -21.50 -3.31 11.43
CA ASP A 112 -20.66 -2.52 12.33
C ASP A 112 -19.41 -1.99 11.64
N LYS A 113 -18.77 -2.83 10.83
CA LYS A 113 -17.57 -2.44 10.06
C LYS A 113 -17.90 -1.39 8.99
N ILE A 114 -19.02 -1.53 8.26
CA ILE A 114 -19.44 -0.52 7.29
C ILE A 114 -19.62 0.83 7.96
N HIS A 115 -20.28 0.86 9.12
CA HIS A 115 -20.46 2.09 9.88
C HIS A 115 -19.11 2.71 10.25
N LEU A 116 -18.19 1.92 10.81
CA LEU A 116 -16.86 2.39 11.21
C LEU A 116 -16.04 2.92 10.02
N VAL A 117 -15.91 2.12 8.96
CA VAL A 117 -15.05 2.53 7.83
C VAL A 117 -15.63 3.71 7.06
N SER A 118 -16.97 3.82 6.95
CA SER A 118 -17.61 4.96 6.29
C SER A 118 -17.38 6.28 7.03
N GLN A 119 -17.36 6.24 8.37
CA GLN A 119 -16.98 7.39 9.20
C GLN A 119 -15.50 7.74 9.05
N THR A 120 -14.62 6.73 9.04
CA THR A 120 -13.18 6.93 8.88
C THR A 120 -12.84 7.68 7.59
N VAL A 121 -13.54 7.35 6.49
CA VAL A 121 -13.30 7.97 5.18
C VAL A 121 -14.28 9.09 4.84
N ASP A 122 -15.12 9.52 5.79
CA ASP A 122 -16.10 10.60 5.63
C ASP A 122 -17.05 10.39 4.42
N LEU A 123 -17.66 9.20 4.35
CA LEU A 123 -18.63 8.81 3.31
C LEU A 123 -20.00 8.41 3.87
N GLN A 124 -20.22 8.48 5.20
CA GLN A 124 -21.45 7.99 5.84
C GLN A 124 -22.73 8.61 5.24
N ASP A 125 -22.69 9.89 4.88
CA ASP A 125 -23.85 10.63 4.35
C ASP A 125 -24.05 10.41 2.82
N HIS A 126 -23.16 9.67 2.18
CA HIS A 126 -23.17 9.46 0.73
C HIS A 126 -23.31 7.99 0.32
N LEU A 127 -23.47 7.08 1.29
CA LEU A 127 -23.53 5.65 1.02
C LEU A 127 -24.71 5.21 0.12
N ASP A 128 -25.80 5.95 0.13
CA ASP A 128 -27.00 5.65 -0.68
C ASP A 128 -26.87 6.13 -2.13
N LEU A 129 -25.89 6.96 -2.45
CA LEU A 129 -25.62 7.41 -3.83
C LEU A 129 -24.93 6.31 -4.64
N ARG A 130 -25.26 6.21 -5.92
CA ARG A 130 -24.56 5.33 -6.86
C ARG A 130 -23.11 5.79 -7.04
N VAL A 131 -22.18 4.85 -7.12
CA VAL A 131 -20.74 5.16 -7.28
C VAL A 131 -20.45 5.86 -8.63
N SER A 132 -21.31 5.70 -9.63
CA SER A 132 -21.21 6.48 -10.88
C SER A 132 -21.37 8.00 -10.63
N GLN A 133 -22.01 8.41 -9.54
CA GLN A 133 -22.21 9.82 -9.16
C GLN A 133 -21.10 10.34 -8.23
N TYR A 134 -20.19 9.48 -7.79
CA TYR A 134 -19.11 9.86 -6.91
C TYR A 134 -18.03 10.67 -7.66
N SER A 135 -17.46 11.67 -7.00
CA SER A 135 -16.23 12.31 -7.45
C SER A 135 -15.05 11.33 -7.41
N GLY A 136 -13.94 11.66 -8.07
CA GLY A 136 -12.72 10.84 -7.99
C GLY A 136 -12.25 10.63 -6.55
N GLY A 137 -12.24 11.69 -5.72
CA GLY A 137 -11.90 11.59 -4.30
C GLY A 137 -12.86 10.70 -3.51
N MET A 138 -14.18 10.76 -3.77
CA MET A 138 -15.15 9.86 -3.12
C MET A 138 -14.93 8.40 -3.51
N LYS A 139 -14.61 8.12 -4.77
CA LYS A 139 -14.26 6.75 -5.23
C LYS A 139 -13.01 6.26 -4.52
N ARG A 140 -11.99 7.11 -4.42
CA ARG A 140 -10.75 6.78 -3.70
C ARG A 140 -11.00 6.45 -2.24
N ARG A 141 -11.82 7.25 -1.55
CA ARG A 141 -12.26 7.03 -0.17
C ARG A 141 -13.04 5.72 -0.01
N LEU A 142 -13.91 5.39 -0.96
CA LEU A 142 -14.65 4.12 -0.94
C LEU A 142 -13.72 2.91 -1.15
N SER A 143 -12.75 3.01 -2.05
CA SER A 143 -11.74 1.96 -2.26
C SER A 143 -10.92 1.71 -0.99
N LEU A 144 -10.52 2.77 -0.28
CA LEU A 144 -9.86 2.65 1.02
C LEU A 144 -10.78 2.01 2.07
N ALA A 145 -12.04 2.44 2.16
CA ALA A 145 -13.00 1.84 3.07
C ALA A 145 -13.17 0.33 2.84
N ILE A 146 -13.21 -0.12 1.59
CA ILE A 146 -13.27 -1.54 1.24
C ILE A 146 -12.02 -2.29 1.74
N ALA A 147 -10.81 -1.73 1.56
CA ALA A 147 -9.59 -2.36 2.07
C ALA A 147 -9.59 -2.47 3.60
N LEU A 148 -10.14 -1.46 4.30
CA LEU A 148 -10.26 -1.42 5.76
C LEU A 148 -11.37 -2.33 6.33
N LEU A 149 -12.35 -2.78 5.51
CA LEU A 149 -13.34 -3.78 5.95
C LEU A 149 -12.69 -5.07 6.39
N SER A 150 -11.57 -5.43 5.77
CA SER A 150 -10.83 -6.65 6.08
C SER A 150 -10.23 -6.56 7.48
N ASP A 151 -10.35 -7.66 8.24
CA ASP A 151 -9.61 -7.81 9.51
C ASP A 151 -8.23 -8.43 9.31
N ALA A 152 -7.72 -8.30 8.09
CA ALA A 152 -6.47 -8.89 7.66
C ALA A 152 -5.28 -8.43 8.52
N PRO A 153 -4.32 -9.32 8.79
CA PRO A 153 -3.08 -8.97 9.48
C PRO A 153 -2.13 -8.14 8.62
N LEU A 154 -2.34 -8.11 7.30
CA LEU A 154 -1.54 -7.35 6.35
C LEU A 154 -2.44 -6.44 5.50
N LEU A 155 -2.14 -5.15 5.50
CA LEU A 155 -2.74 -4.14 4.62
C LEU A 155 -1.69 -3.68 3.60
N ILE A 156 -2.06 -3.65 2.32
CA ILE A 156 -1.25 -3.08 1.23
C ILE A 156 -2.08 -2.00 0.55
N LEU A 157 -1.64 -0.76 0.66
CA LEU A 157 -2.38 0.42 0.20
C LEU A 157 -1.54 1.19 -0.84
N ASP A 158 -2.01 1.18 -2.10
CA ASP A 158 -1.31 1.86 -3.20
C ASP A 158 -1.85 3.27 -3.38
N GLU A 159 -1.08 4.27 -2.90
CA GLU A 159 -1.38 5.71 -2.92
C GLU A 159 -2.75 6.06 -2.27
N PRO A 160 -3.05 5.62 -1.03
CA PRO A 160 -4.40 5.69 -0.46
C PRO A 160 -4.95 7.10 -0.27
N THR A 161 -4.11 8.11 -0.16
CA THR A 161 -4.45 9.50 0.20
C THR A 161 -4.36 10.48 -0.97
N VAL A 162 -4.00 10.00 -2.17
CA VAL A 162 -3.92 10.86 -3.36
C VAL A 162 -5.31 11.41 -3.71
N GLY A 163 -5.38 12.75 -3.87
CA GLY A 163 -6.64 13.45 -4.19
C GLY A 163 -7.61 13.60 -3.03
N ILE A 164 -7.16 13.32 -1.81
CA ILE A 164 -7.91 13.53 -0.56
C ILE A 164 -7.48 14.85 0.08
N ASP A 165 -8.44 15.58 0.64
CA ASP A 165 -8.17 16.84 1.33
C ASP A 165 -7.28 16.65 2.58
N PRO A 166 -6.55 17.69 3.03
CA PRO A 166 -5.58 17.58 4.11
C PRO A 166 -6.18 17.14 5.45
N GLU A 167 -7.37 17.57 5.80
CA GLU A 167 -8.00 17.25 7.09
C GLU A 167 -8.38 15.77 7.16
N LEU A 168 -9.01 15.28 6.09
CA LEU A 168 -9.37 13.86 6.00
C LEU A 168 -8.15 12.95 5.90
N ARG A 169 -7.09 13.41 5.22
CA ARG A 169 -5.81 12.70 5.15
C ARG A 169 -5.25 12.45 6.55
N ILE A 170 -5.24 13.46 7.42
CA ILE A 170 -4.79 13.31 8.81
C ILE A 170 -5.60 12.23 9.54
N LYS A 171 -6.93 12.23 9.40
CA LYS A 171 -7.81 11.22 10.01
C LYS A 171 -7.49 9.81 9.52
N ILE A 172 -7.27 9.66 8.21
CA ILE A 172 -6.89 8.37 7.61
C ILE A 172 -5.56 7.86 8.21
N TRP A 173 -4.54 8.72 8.28
CA TRP A 173 -3.26 8.34 8.86
C TRP A 173 -3.36 7.97 10.35
N GLN A 174 -4.18 8.69 11.12
CA GLN A 174 -4.47 8.32 12.52
C GLN A 174 -5.11 6.94 12.63
N GLU A 175 -6.01 6.58 11.69
CA GLU A 175 -6.62 5.25 11.70
C GLU A 175 -5.63 4.16 11.30
N LEU A 176 -4.76 4.42 10.31
CA LEU A 176 -3.69 3.48 9.93
C LEU A 176 -2.70 3.26 11.09
N ASP A 177 -2.35 4.32 11.83
CA ASP A 177 -1.51 4.23 13.02
C ASP A 177 -2.18 3.38 14.13
N LYS A 178 -3.48 3.56 14.39
CA LYS A 178 -4.22 2.69 15.31
C LYS A 178 -4.18 1.23 14.90
N LEU A 179 -4.37 0.93 13.61
CA LEU A 179 -4.29 -0.45 13.11
C LEU A 179 -2.89 -1.03 13.29
N HIS A 180 -1.86 -0.23 13.05
CA HIS A 180 -0.47 -0.59 13.33
C HIS A 180 -0.24 -0.86 14.81
N GLN A 181 -0.70 0.01 15.72
CA GLN A 181 -0.62 -0.18 17.18
C GLN A 181 -1.35 -1.44 17.67
N GLN A 182 -2.37 -1.91 16.93
CA GLN A 182 -3.06 -3.18 17.15
C GLN A 182 -2.27 -4.39 16.63
N GLY A 183 -1.05 -4.19 16.10
CA GLY A 183 -0.17 -5.24 15.60
C GLY A 183 -0.38 -5.62 14.13
N LYS A 184 -1.19 -4.88 13.37
CA LYS A 184 -1.31 -5.10 11.92
C LYS A 184 -0.07 -4.60 11.20
N THR A 185 0.28 -5.30 10.13
CA THR A 185 1.35 -4.85 9.22
C THR A 185 0.72 -4.00 8.12
N VAL A 186 1.31 -2.85 7.85
CA VAL A 186 0.79 -1.92 6.83
C VAL A 186 1.92 -1.53 5.88
N LEU A 187 1.74 -1.79 4.59
CA LEU A 187 2.59 -1.31 3.52
C LEU A 187 1.84 -0.24 2.73
N ILE A 188 2.38 0.96 2.68
CA ILE A 188 1.77 2.10 2.00
C ILE A 188 2.71 2.62 0.93
N THR A 189 2.21 2.82 -0.30
CA THR A 189 2.91 3.66 -1.26
C THR A 189 2.36 5.07 -1.20
N THR A 190 3.23 6.04 -1.33
CA THR A 190 2.84 7.46 -1.49
C THR A 190 3.92 8.21 -2.26
N ASN A 191 3.53 9.31 -2.87
CA ASN A 191 4.43 10.32 -3.44
C ASN A 191 4.47 11.60 -2.57
N VAL A 192 3.75 11.61 -1.44
CA VAL A 192 3.71 12.73 -0.49
C VAL A 192 4.68 12.45 0.66
N MET A 193 5.85 13.08 0.62
CA MET A 193 6.97 12.78 1.53
C MET A 193 6.65 13.08 3.00
N SER A 194 5.81 14.08 3.29
CA SER A 194 5.41 14.42 4.66
C SER A 194 4.51 13.37 5.33
N GLU A 195 3.92 12.45 4.56
CA GLU A 195 3.08 11.40 5.11
C GLU A 195 3.86 10.26 5.75
N ILE A 196 5.12 10.08 5.36
CA ILE A 196 5.93 8.92 5.73
C ILE A 196 7.01 9.21 6.77
N GLU A 197 6.97 10.39 7.40
CA GLU A 197 7.92 10.76 8.45
C GLU A 197 7.78 9.89 9.72
N THR A 198 6.59 9.32 9.94
CA THR A 198 6.23 8.55 11.14
C THR A 198 6.22 7.03 10.94
N VAL A 199 6.58 6.53 9.74
CA VAL A 199 6.64 5.09 9.50
C VAL A 199 7.84 4.44 10.21
N ASP A 200 7.72 3.16 10.58
CA ASP A 200 8.84 2.42 11.20
C ASP A 200 9.98 2.19 10.22
N ARG A 201 9.65 2.05 8.93
CA ARG A 201 10.62 1.73 7.90
C ARG A 201 10.22 2.36 6.57
N LEU A 202 11.18 2.97 5.93
CA LEU A 202 11.05 3.62 4.64
C LEU A 202 11.88 2.90 3.59
N LEU A 203 11.21 2.49 2.53
CA LEU A 203 11.80 1.91 1.34
C LEU A 203 11.77 2.94 0.20
N MET A 204 12.89 3.18 -0.43
CA MET A 204 12.97 4.07 -1.59
C MET A 204 13.26 3.26 -2.84
N LEU A 205 12.34 3.27 -3.79
CA LEU A 205 12.43 2.57 -5.08
C LEU A 205 12.78 3.55 -6.19
N ARG A 206 13.82 3.23 -6.98
CA ARG A 206 14.21 3.98 -8.18
C ARG A 206 14.74 3.00 -9.23
N ASP A 207 14.27 3.16 -10.46
CA ASP A 207 14.72 2.36 -11.62
C ASP A 207 14.76 0.85 -11.35
N GLY A 208 13.71 0.36 -10.68
CA GLY A 208 13.58 -1.04 -10.32
C GLY A 208 14.48 -1.54 -9.19
N HIS A 209 15.14 -0.65 -8.45
CA HIS A 209 16.02 -1.00 -7.33
C HIS A 209 15.58 -0.34 -6.02
N ILE A 210 15.78 -1.03 -4.90
CA ILE A 210 15.66 -0.41 -3.56
C ILE A 210 16.98 0.34 -3.29
N ILE A 211 16.92 1.67 -3.34
CA ILE A 211 18.09 2.56 -3.17
C ILE A 211 18.32 3.01 -1.73
N ALA A 212 17.30 2.90 -0.88
CA ALA A 212 17.39 3.14 0.57
C ALA A 212 16.35 2.29 1.31
N ASP A 213 16.72 1.81 2.50
CA ASP A 213 15.92 0.92 3.32
C ASP A 213 16.33 1.07 4.79
N ASN A 214 15.62 1.90 5.55
CA ASN A 214 15.82 2.08 6.99
C ASN A 214 14.70 2.93 7.59
N THR A 215 14.78 3.27 8.89
CA THR A 215 13.88 4.26 9.51
C THR A 215 14.10 5.65 8.90
N PRO A 216 13.06 6.49 8.79
CA PRO A 216 13.21 7.87 8.29
C PRO A 216 14.35 8.63 8.97
N THR A 217 14.36 8.64 10.31
CA THR A 217 15.38 9.33 11.10
C THR A 217 16.81 8.83 10.85
N PHE A 218 16.98 7.51 10.64
CA PHE A 218 18.31 6.95 10.31
C PHE A 218 18.77 7.44 8.94
N LEU A 219 17.87 7.44 7.95
CA LEU A 219 18.18 7.90 6.60
C LEU A 219 18.56 9.39 6.58
N GLU A 220 17.82 10.24 7.31
CA GLU A 220 18.17 11.66 7.45
C GLU A 220 19.59 11.84 8.00
N LYS A 221 19.96 11.11 9.04
CA LYS A 221 21.32 11.14 9.61
C LYS A 221 22.36 10.62 8.63
N GLN A 222 22.08 9.50 7.94
CA GLN A 222 22.99 8.87 6.98
C GLN A 222 23.30 9.78 5.80
N TYR A 223 22.31 10.53 5.31
CA TYR A 223 22.45 11.45 4.19
C TYR A 223 22.76 12.88 4.61
N GLN A 224 22.86 13.16 5.94
CA GLN A 224 23.12 14.47 6.52
C GLN A 224 22.15 15.55 6.00
N VAL A 225 20.86 15.28 6.16
CA VAL A 225 19.74 16.15 5.78
C VAL A 225 18.67 16.14 6.87
N THR A 226 17.67 17.04 6.76
CA THR A 226 16.64 17.25 7.78
C THR A 226 15.23 16.89 7.32
N ASN A 227 15.07 16.32 6.13
CA ASN A 227 13.77 15.90 5.61
C ASN A 227 13.92 14.77 4.57
N ILE A 228 12.87 14.02 4.39
CA ILE A 228 12.83 12.84 3.51
C ILE A 228 12.96 13.19 2.03
N GLU A 229 12.49 14.36 1.58
CA GLU A 229 12.69 14.82 0.20
C GLU A 229 14.18 14.92 -0.14
N SER A 230 14.96 15.52 0.75
CA SER A 230 16.41 15.65 0.58
C SER A 230 17.13 14.30 0.67
N VAL A 231 16.65 13.37 1.51
CA VAL A 231 17.14 11.98 1.53
C VAL A 231 16.93 11.34 0.15
N PHE A 232 15.72 11.46 -0.41
CA PHE A 232 15.37 10.87 -1.68
C PHE A 232 16.26 11.37 -2.83
N ILE A 233 16.52 12.68 -2.88
CA ILE A 233 17.40 13.30 -3.88
C ILE A 233 18.83 12.75 -3.75
N LYS A 234 19.42 12.81 -2.53
CA LYS A 234 20.81 12.35 -2.31
C LYS A 234 20.99 10.84 -2.50
N ALA A 235 19.99 10.04 -2.12
CA ALA A 235 20.01 8.60 -2.35
C ALA A 235 20.00 8.29 -3.85
N GLY A 236 19.20 9.05 -4.63
CA GLY A 236 19.16 8.95 -6.09
C GLY A 236 20.49 9.32 -6.74
N GLU A 237 21.08 10.45 -6.38
CA GLU A 237 22.41 10.87 -6.88
C GLU A 237 23.50 9.83 -6.59
N ARG A 238 23.49 9.28 -5.37
CA ARG A 238 24.45 8.23 -4.99
C ARG A 238 24.26 6.96 -5.80
N TYR A 239 23.02 6.58 -6.08
CA TYR A 239 22.68 5.43 -6.90
C TYR A 239 23.18 5.62 -8.34
N GLU A 240 22.89 6.77 -8.97
CA GLU A 240 23.33 7.10 -10.33
C GLU A 240 24.87 7.08 -10.46
N ASN A 241 25.58 7.71 -9.53
CA ASN A 241 27.04 7.74 -9.50
C ASN A 241 27.66 6.32 -9.39
N ASN A 242 27.00 5.39 -8.67
CA ASN A 242 27.49 4.01 -8.53
C ASN A 242 27.10 3.12 -9.70
N SER A 243 26.09 3.48 -10.49
CA SER A 243 25.60 2.70 -11.64
C SER A 243 26.38 2.98 -12.94
N HIS A 244 27.23 4.02 -12.95
CA HIS A 244 28.09 4.42 -14.08
C HIS A 244 29.53 3.96 -13.94
N ILE A 245 29.87 3.15 -12.90
CA ILE A 245 31.16 2.49 -12.69
C ILE A 245 31.01 0.99 -12.97
#